data_cdc7c79977405a53ed800735c968d83d
#
_entry.id   cdc7c79977405a53ed800735c968d83d
#
_cell.length_a   1.000
_cell.length_b   1.000
_cell.length_c   1.000
_cell.angle_alpha   90.00
_cell.angle_beta   90.00
_cell.angle_gamma   90.00
#
_symmetry.space_group_name_H-M   'P 1'
#
loop_
_entity.id
_entity.type
_entity.pdbx_description
1 polymer ?
#
loop_
_entity_poly.entity_id
_entity_poly.type
_entity_poly.pdbx_seq_one_letter_code
_entity_poly.pdbx_strand_id
1 'polypeptide(L)'
;MLVRNPLTKFDRMAFAALFVTAAVWNFAGAIPGLFDSSAMFRQEFGRELTDPVMMAIYRGAWCTALLYGFGFLLTARDPVRHVGVVLMGGSGKALFALNLAYMMQSGWTSQFAIVVIIGDALFVLAFIAYFIRLKRIGVAPT
;
A
#
# COMPACT_ATOMS: atom_id res chain seq x y z
N MET A 1 33.66 -6.19 8.60
CA MET A 1 33.08 -5.32 9.63
C MET A 1 31.59 -5.60 9.72
N LEU A 2 31.12 -6.31 10.75
CA LEU A 2 29.69 -6.61 10.91
C LEU A 2 28.98 -5.29 11.25
N VAL A 3 28.24 -4.72 10.29
CA VAL A 3 27.38 -3.56 10.54
C VAL A 3 26.35 -3.99 11.58
N ARG A 4 26.51 -3.53 12.81
CA ARG A 4 25.57 -3.80 13.89
C ARG A 4 24.20 -3.25 13.46
N ASN A 5 23.22 -4.14 13.30
CA ASN A 5 21.86 -3.73 12.95
C ASN A 5 21.32 -2.80 14.06
N PRO A 6 21.10 -1.51 13.78
CA PRO A 6 20.80 -0.51 14.80
C PRO A 6 19.40 -0.66 15.42
N LEU A 7 18.56 -1.54 14.83
CA LEU A 7 17.19 -1.76 15.29
C LEU A 7 17.17 -2.56 16.60
N THR A 8 16.39 -2.10 17.58
CA THR A 8 16.05 -2.88 18.77
C THR A 8 15.19 -4.09 18.39
N LYS A 9 15.06 -5.07 19.29
CA LYS A 9 14.14 -6.21 19.10
C LYS A 9 12.69 -5.71 18.90
N PHE A 10 12.29 -4.69 19.66
CA PHE A 10 10.96 -4.08 19.55
C PHE A 10 10.76 -3.42 18.18
N ASP A 11 11.72 -2.61 17.70
CA ASP A 11 11.63 -1.98 16.38
C ASP A 11 11.45 -3.03 15.26
N ARG A 12 12.22 -4.11 15.32
CA ARG A 12 12.12 -5.20 14.33
C ARG A 12 10.74 -5.84 14.32
N MET A 13 10.20 -6.15 15.49
CA MET A 13 8.87 -6.74 15.61
C MET A 13 7.78 -5.77 15.12
N ALA A 14 7.84 -4.51 15.53
CA ALA A 14 6.86 -3.48 15.15
C ALA A 14 6.89 -3.22 13.64
N PHE A 15 8.07 -3.11 13.03
CA PHE A 15 8.19 -2.92 11.58
C PHE A 15 7.78 -4.16 10.80
N ALA A 16 8.14 -5.36 11.26
CA ALA A 16 7.68 -6.58 10.62
C ALA A 16 6.14 -6.68 10.65
N ALA A 17 5.51 -6.39 11.78
CA ALA A 17 4.06 -6.37 11.90
C ALA A 17 3.42 -5.32 10.98
N LEU A 18 3.97 -4.09 10.94
CA LEU A 18 3.50 -3.02 10.04
C LEU A 18 3.52 -3.48 8.58
N PHE A 19 4.65 -4.02 8.10
CA PHE A 19 4.78 -4.37 6.70
C PHE A 19 4.04 -5.65 6.31
N VAL A 20 3.89 -6.62 7.22
CA VAL A 20 3.00 -7.76 7.01
C VAL A 20 1.55 -7.28 6.89
N THR A 21 1.10 -6.37 7.75
CA THR A 21 -0.25 -5.82 7.69
C THR A 21 -0.47 -5.02 6.40
N ALA A 22 0.52 -4.23 5.96
CA ALA A 22 0.47 -3.52 4.68
C ALA A 22 0.41 -4.49 3.49
N ALA A 23 1.13 -5.61 3.54
CA ALA A 23 1.07 -6.64 2.51
C ALA A 23 -0.32 -7.29 2.46
N VAL A 24 -0.87 -7.67 3.61
CA VAL A 24 -2.23 -8.24 3.72
C VAL A 24 -3.27 -7.27 3.16
N TRP A 25 -3.17 -5.98 3.49
CA TRP A 25 -4.05 -4.95 2.94
C TRP A 25 -4.00 -4.89 1.42
N ASN A 26 -2.80 -4.89 0.85
CA ASN A 26 -2.62 -4.90 -0.61
C ASN A 26 -3.19 -6.17 -1.25
N PHE A 27 -2.96 -7.35 -0.66
CA PHE A 27 -3.50 -8.61 -1.17
C PHE A 27 -5.02 -8.68 -1.06
N ALA A 28 -5.59 -8.15 0.01
CA ALA A 28 -7.05 -8.10 0.22
C ALA A 28 -7.77 -7.29 -0.88
N GLY A 29 -7.12 -6.26 -1.43
CA GLY A 29 -7.62 -5.54 -2.60
C GLY A 29 -7.24 -6.20 -3.92
N ALA A 30 -5.95 -6.55 -4.09
CA ALA A 30 -5.41 -7.01 -5.36
C ALA A 30 -5.98 -8.37 -5.80
N ILE A 31 -6.21 -9.31 -4.88
CA ILE A 31 -6.73 -10.63 -5.24
C ILE A 31 -8.13 -10.52 -5.85
N PRO A 32 -9.15 -9.94 -5.18
CA PRO A 32 -10.46 -9.76 -5.84
C PRO A 32 -10.38 -8.83 -7.05
N GLY A 33 -9.55 -7.77 -7.01
CA GLY A 33 -9.36 -6.87 -8.15
C GLY A 33 -8.84 -7.56 -9.40
N LEU A 34 -8.07 -8.63 -9.28
CA LEU A 34 -7.54 -9.41 -10.38
C LEU A 34 -8.48 -10.53 -10.83
N PHE A 35 -9.05 -11.28 -9.89
CA PHE A 35 -9.81 -12.50 -10.20
C PHE A 35 -11.31 -12.24 -10.39
N ASP A 36 -11.85 -11.16 -9.78
CA ASP A 36 -13.24 -10.70 -9.98
C ASP A 36 -13.28 -9.18 -10.15
N SER A 37 -12.60 -8.71 -11.19
CA SER A 37 -12.46 -7.28 -11.48
C SER A 37 -13.81 -6.57 -11.65
N SER A 38 -14.82 -7.25 -12.20
CA SER A 38 -16.14 -6.67 -12.41
C SER A 38 -16.86 -6.41 -11.10
N ALA A 39 -16.85 -7.37 -10.17
CA ALA A 39 -17.44 -7.20 -8.85
C ALA A 39 -16.69 -6.13 -8.04
N MET A 40 -15.35 -6.15 -8.07
CA MET A 40 -14.54 -5.17 -7.36
C MET A 40 -14.78 -3.75 -7.90
N PHE A 41 -14.84 -3.58 -9.21
CA PHE A 41 -15.13 -2.29 -9.82
C PHE A 41 -16.53 -1.77 -9.43
N ARG A 42 -17.52 -2.66 -9.46
CA ARG A 42 -18.91 -2.32 -9.02
C ARG A 42 -18.93 -1.89 -7.55
N GLN A 43 -18.17 -2.57 -6.70
CA GLN A 43 -18.06 -2.25 -5.29
C GLN A 43 -17.43 -0.87 -5.07
N GLU A 44 -16.35 -0.54 -5.80
CA GLU A 44 -15.64 0.74 -5.67
C GLU A 44 -16.40 1.92 -6.29
N PHE A 45 -17.01 1.71 -7.46
CA PHE A 45 -17.54 2.81 -8.27
C PHE A 45 -19.07 2.79 -8.41
N GLY A 46 -19.76 1.77 -7.91
CA GLY A 46 -21.23 1.67 -7.96
C GLY A 46 -21.79 1.48 -9.36
N ARG A 47 -21.01 1.07 -10.34
CA ARG A 47 -21.37 0.90 -11.76
C ARG A 47 -20.62 -0.24 -12.43
N GLU A 48 -21.17 -0.72 -13.54
CA GLU A 48 -20.54 -1.77 -14.34
C GLU A 48 -19.34 -1.24 -15.14
N LEU A 49 -18.34 -2.08 -15.29
CA LEU A 49 -17.20 -1.85 -16.18
C LEU A 49 -17.34 -2.76 -17.40
N THR A 50 -17.80 -2.23 -18.51
CA THR A 50 -18.11 -2.99 -19.74
C THR A 50 -17.06 -2.82 -20.84
N ASP A 51 -16.26 -1.76 -20.78
CA ASP A 51 -15.20 -1.51 -21.75
C ASP A 51 -14.00 -2.45 -21.50
N PRO A 52 -13.58 -3.28 -22.50
CA PRO A 52 -12.52 -4.25 -22.32
C PRO A 52 -11.13 -3.61 -22.11
N VAL A 53 -10.90 -2.43 -22.70
CA VAL A 53 -9.62 -1.72 -22.54
C VAL A 53 -9.52 -1.16 -21.12
N MET A 54 -10.58 -0.53 -20.64
CA MET A 54 -10.64 -0.02 -19.28
C MET A 54 -10.55 -1.15 -18.25
N MET A 55 -11.13 -2.33 -18.54
CA MET A 55 -10.97 -3.52 -17.71
C MET A 55 -9.52 -3.98 -17.63
N ALA A 56 -8.80 -3.97 -18.75
CA ALA A 56 -7.38 -4.33 -18.78
C ALA A 56 -6.53 -3.33 -17.99
N ILE A 57 -6.80 -2.04 -18.10
CA ILE A 57 -6.12 -0.98 -17.33
C ILE A 57 -6.39 -1.16 -15.84
N TYR A 58 -7.64 -1.40 -15.45
CA TYR A 58 -8.04 -1.62 -14.07
C TYR A 58 -7.33 -2.83 -13.45
N ARG A 59 -7.25 -3.95 -14.18
CA ARG A 59 -6.47 -5.13 -13.76
C ARG A 59 -4.98 -4.82 -13.63
N GLY A 60 -4.43 -4.02 -14.54
CA GLY A 60 -3.04 -3.57 -14.48
C GLY A 60 -2.73 -2.80 -13.18
N ALA A 61 -3.64 -1.96 -12.73
CA ALA A 61 -3.52 -1.27 -11.44
C ALA A 61 -3.46 -2.27 -10.26
N TRP A 62 -4.29 -3.30 -10.27
CA TRP A 62 -4.27 -4.36 -9.24
C TRP A 62 -3.02 -5.24 -9.29
N CYS A 63 -2.44 -5.48 -10.48
CA CYS A 63 -1.12 -6.12 -10.60
C CYS A 63 -0.05 -5.31 -9.84
N THR A 64 -0.07 -3.99 -9.96
CA THR A 64 0.86 -3.11 -9.26
C THR A 64 0.65 -3.20 -7.74
N ALA A 65 -0.59 -3.18 -7.26
CA ALA A 65 -0.90 -3.35 -5.84
C ALA A 65 -0.42 -4.71 -5.30
N LEU A 66 -0.57 -5.78 -6.10
CA LEU A 66 -0.07 -7.13 -5.77
C LEU A 66 1.46 -7.13 -5.60
N LEU A 67 2.19 -6.53 -6.54
CA LEU A 67 3.66 -6.44 -6.48
C LEU A 67 4.14 -5.67 -5.26
N TYR A 68 3.48 -4.57 -4.90
CA TYR A 68 3.79 -3.86 -3.65
C TYR A 68 3.49 -4.70 -2.41
N GLY A 69 2.46 -5.56 -2.43
CA GLY A 69 2.21 -6.52 -1.36
C GLY A 69 3.42 -7.43 -1.11
N PHE A 70 4.00 -8.01 -2.16
CA PHE A 70 5.24 -8.80 -2.06
C PHE A 70 6.43 -7.94 -1.63
N GLY A 71 6.55 -6.71 -2.12
CA GLY A 71 7.58 -5.76 -1.68
C GLY A 71 7.51 -5.49 -0.17
N PHE A 72 6.32 -5.33 0.39
CA PHE A 72 6.15 -5.16 1.84
C PHE A 72 6.52 -6.42 2.63
N LEU A 73 6.28 -7.63 2.11
CA LEU A 73 6.76 -8.87 2.74
C LEU A 73 8.30 -8.95 2.77
N LEU A 74 8.97 -8.51 1.71
CA LEU A 74 10.43 -8.39 1.71
C LEU A 74 10.90 -7.37 2.74
N THR A 75 10.22 -6.23 2.82
CA THR A 75 10.53 -5.19 3.81
C THR A 75 10.29 -5.68 5.25
N ALA A 76 9.28 -6.52 5.49
CA ALA A 76 9.05 -7.12 6.81
C ALA A 76 10.24 -7.97 7.29
N ARG A 77 10.98 -8.62 6.37
CA ARG A 77 12.17 -9.42 6.68
C ARG A 77 13.39 -8.56 7.01
N ASP A 78 13.58 -7.47 6.26
CA ASP A 78 14.69 -6.54 6.45
C ASP A 78 14.21 -5.09 6.22
N PRO A 79 13.70 -4.45 7.28
CA PRO A 79 13.13 -3.10 7.18
C PRO A 79 14.15 -2.01 6.82
N VAL A 80 15.43 -2.26 7.04
CA VAL A 80 16.48 -1.27 6.74
C VAL A 80 16.91 -1.36 5.27
N ARG A 81 16.99 -2.57 4.75
CA ARG A 81 17.48 -2.81 3.39
C ARG A 81 16.48 -2.36 2.31
N HIS A 82 15.18 -2.44 2.60
CA HIS A 82 14.12 -2.22 1.60
C HIS A 82 13.39 -0.87 1.77
N VAL A 83 14.07 0.14 2.29
CA VAL A 83 13.54 1.50 2.50
C VAL A 83 12.93 2.09 1.23
N GLY A 84 13.55 1.85 0.06
CA GLY A 84 13.03 2.32 -1.23
C GLY A 84 11.64 1.76 -1.57
N VAL A 85 11.35 0.51 -1.20
CA VAL A 85 10.02 -0.09 -1.37
C VAL A 85 8.97 0.65 -0.54
N VAL A 86 9.33 1.02 0.70
CA VAL A 86 8.41 1.78 1.58
C VAL A 86 8.16 3.18 1.04
N LEU A 87 9.20 3.84 0.53
CA LEU A 87 9.06 5.16 -0.07
C LEU A 87 8.13 5.13 -1.28
N MET A 88 8.38 4.22 -2.22
CA MET A 88 7.57 4.10 -3.44
C MET A 88 6.15 3.62 -3.13
N GLY A 89 6.00 2.60 -2.29
CA GLY A 89 4.70 2.07 -1.89
C GLY A 89 3.89 3.07 -1.08
N GLY A 90 4.52 3.82 -0.18
CA GLY A 90 3.88 4.90 0.59
C GLY A 90 3.43 6.05 -0.29
N SER A 91 4.27 6.49 -1.24
CA SER A 91 3.91 7.51 -2.22
C SER A 91 2.75 7.03 -3.11
N GLY A 92 2.78 5.77 -3.56
CA GLY A 92 1.69 5.17 -4.34
C GLY A 92 0.37 5.17 -3.58
N LYS A 93 0.37 4.78 -2.30
CA LYS A 93 -0.81 4.83 -1.44
C LYS A 93 -1.33 6.25 -1.23
N ALA A 94 -0.45 7.22 -1.00
CA ALA A 94 -0.85 8.61 -0.83
C ALA A 94 -1.52 9.15 -2.11
N LEU A 95 -0.90 8.94 -3.27
CA LEU A 95 -1.44 9.38 -4.55
C LEU A 95 -2.75 8.68 -4.89
N PHE A 96 -2.86 7.38 -4.61
CA PHE A 96 -4.09 6.62 -4.84
C PHE A 96 -5.22 7.12 -3.94
N ALA A 97 -4.98 7.30 -2.64
CA ALA A 97 -5.97 7.82 -1.69
C ALA A 97 -6.44 9.23 -2.08
N LEU A 98 -5.52 10.12 -2.49
CA LEU A 98 -5.86 11.46 -2.95
C LEU A 98 -6.71 11.44 -4.23
N ASN A 99 -6.32 10.59 -5.20
CA ASN A 99 -7.09 10.45 -6.43
C ASN A 99 -8.49 9.88 -6.16
N LEU A 100 -8.58 8.87 -5.29
CA LEU A 100 -9.87 8.27 -4.93
C LEU A 100 -10.76 9.25 -4.15
N ALA A 101 -10.17 10.08 -3.28
CA ALA A 101 -10.88 11.17 -2.60
C ALA A 101 -11.41 12.22 -3.56
N TYR A 102 -10.63 12.60 -4.57
CA TYR A 102 -11.09 13.48 -5.65
C TYR A 102 -12.25 12.86 -6.43
N MET A 103 -12.15 11.59 -6.81
CA MET A 103 -13.23 10.88 -7.51
C MET A 103 -14.50 10.79 -6.65
N MET A 104 -14.36 10.61 -5.34
CA MET A 104 -15.47 10.59 -4.41
C MET A 104 -16.18 11.96 -4.33
N GLN A 105 -15.42 13.05 -4.25
CA GLN A 105 -15.99 14.41 -4.27
C GLN A 105 -16.72 14.71 -5.59
N SER A 106 -16.26 14.10 -6.69
CA SER A 106 -16.90 14.19 -8.00
C SER A 106 -18.14 13.27 -8.16
N GLY A 107 -18.49 12.48 -7.14
CA GLY A 107 -19.62 11.55 -7.19
C GLY A 107 -19.36 10.31 -8.07
N TRP A 108 -18.11 9.96 -8.32
CA TRP A 108 -17.73 8.86 -9.24
C TRP A 108 -17.47 7.54 -8.54
N THR A 109 -17.49 7.51 -7.19
CA THR A 109 -17.26 6.30 -6.40
C THR A 109 -18.45 5.96 -5.52
N SER A 110 -18.50 4.71 -5.06
CA SER A 110 -19.37 4.30 -3.97
C SER A 110 -18.81 4.72 -2.60
N GLN A 111 -19.61 4.56 -1.55
CA GLN A 111 -19.15 4.82 -0.18
C GLN A 111 -18.03 3.85 0.27
N PHE A 112 -17.86 2.71 -0.38
CA PHE A 112 -16.78 1.77 -0.11
C PHE A 112 -15.39 2.41 -0.29
N ALA A 113 -15.27 3.39 -1.18
CA ALA A 113 -14.03 4.15 -1.39
C ALA A 113 -13.49 4.79 -0.09
N ILE A 114 -14.37 5.16 0.85
CA ILE A 114 -13.97 5.71 2.16
C ILE A 114 -13.06 4.73 2.92
N VAL A 115 -13.38 3.44 2.89
CA VAL A 115 -12.60 2.41 3.58
C VAL A 115 -11.19 2.36 3.01
N VAL A 116 -11.06 2.43 1.69
CA VAL A 116 -9.76 2.39 1.00
C VAL A 116 -8.96 3.66 1.28
N ILE A 117 -9.59 4.84 1.19
CA ILE A 117 -8.96 6.14 1.46
C ILE A 117 -8.40 6.17 2.89
N ILE A 118 -9.22 5.79 3.88
CA ILE A 118 -8.80 5.80 5.29
C ILE A 118 -7.69 4.77 5.52
N GLY A 119 -7.84 3.56 5.00
CA GLY A 119 -6.85 2.50 5.14
C GLY A 119 -5.48 2.91 4.57
N ASP A 120 -5.45 3.42 3.36
CA ASP A 120 -4.20 3.87 2.74
C ASP A 120 -3.60 5.10 3.46
N ALA A 121 -4.43 6.05 3.91
CA ALA A 121 -3.96 7.19 4.69
C ALA A 121 -3.32 6.75 6.03
N LEU A 122 -3.88 5.78 6.71
CA LEU A 122 -3.30 5.22 7.95
C LEU A 122 -1.95 4.56 7.69
N PHE A 123 -1.79 3.81 6.59
CA PHE A 123 -0.49 3.26 6.20
C PHE A 123 0.52 4.34 5.86
N VAL A 124 0.13 5.41 5.16
CA VAL A 124 1.01 6.55 4.88
C VAL A 124 1.53 7.18 6.17
N LEU A 125 0.66 7.42 7.15
CA LEU A 125 1.06 7.95 8.46
C LEU A 125 2.01 6.98 9.20
N ALA A 126 1.73 5.68 9.17
CA ALA A 126 2.59 4.68 9.78
C ALA A 126 3.97 4.59 9.09
N PHE A 127 4.03 4.74 7.77
CA PHE A 127 5.30 4.78 7.03
C PHE A 127 6.09 6.05 7.32
N ILE A 128 5.42 7.19 7.50
CA ILE A 128 6.08 8.42 7.97
C ILE A 128 6.70 8.20 9.36
N ALA A 129 5.96 7.60 10.29
CA ALA A 129 6.47 7.28 11.61
C ALA A 129 7.67 6.31 11.55
N TYR A 130 7.64 5.31 10.67
CA TYR A 130 8.77 4.42 10.39
C TYR A 130 10.00 5.21 9.91
N PHE A 131 9.88 6.14 8.94
CA PHE A 131 10.98 6.96 8.47
C PHE A 131 11.55 7.87 9.56
N ILE A 132 10.68 8.49 10.36
CA ILE A 132 11.10 9.30 11.51
C ILE A 132 11.90 8.45 12.50
N ARG A 133 11.45 7.22 12.77
CA ARG A 133 12.17 6.31 13.66
C ARG A 133 13.53 5.92 13.11
N LEU A 134 13.64 5.55 11.83
CA LEU A 134 14.92 5.25 11.19
C LEU A 134 15.90 6.41 11.29
N LYS A 135 15.43 7.64 11.01
CA LYS A 135 16.26 8.84 11.12
C LYS A 135 16.78 9.04 12.55
N ARG A 136 15.94 8.82 13.58
CA ARG A 136 16.32 8.99 14.99
C ARG A 136 17.38 7.99 15.45
N ILE A 137 17.43 6.80 14.88
CA ILE A 137 18.43 5.77 15.21
C ILE A 137 19.67 5.82 14.29
N GLY A 138 19.77 6.87 13.46
CA GLY A 138 20.94 7.09 12.60
C GLY A 138 21.05 6.18 11.38
N VAL A 139 19.95 5.55 10.96
CA VAL A 139 19.88 4.80 9.69
C VAL A 139 19.56 5.79 8.58
N ALA A 140 20.56 6.11 7.75
CA ALA A 140 20.33 6.87 6.54
C ALA A 140 19.64 5.97 5.51
N PRO A 141 18.57 6.43 4.83
CA PRO A 141 18.06 5.74 3.66
C PRO A 141 19.15 5.77 2.58
N THR A 142 19.65 4.61 2.23
CA THR A 142 20.62 4.42 1.12
C THR A 142 19.86 4.20 -0.17
#